data_bcda48b0d092c4c07e1179b3b9923906
#
_entry.id   bcda48b0d092c4c07e1179b3b9923906
#
_cell.length_a   1.000
_cell.length_b   1.000
_cell.length_c   1.000
_cell.angle_alpha   90.00
_cell.angle_beta   90.00
_cell.angle_gamma   90.00
#
_symmetry.space_group_name_H-M   'P 1'
#
loop_
_entity.id
_entity.type
_entity.pdbx_description
1 polymer ?
#
loop_
_entity_poly.entity_id
_entity_poly.type
_entity_poly.pdbx_seq_one_letter_code
_entity_poly.pdbx_strand_id
1 'polypeptide(L)'
;MKITLALAGLMAVCIALFPMMCKRNAEKILQNTQTIQQNASVRERQEEAKKQQTAEKEEKESENNATKGKEKESADWKPFRILDRSSGKIREVSVKDYVTGAVCSEMPATFSSEALKAQAVSAHTWALYCQRQAEKNAQDYDFSADPENWQGYVTKEQAKERFGEYFSEYWGKVSRAADEVWEEIAVDSDGEPIVAAYHAISSGRTESAENVWGNAQSCLVPADSSGDIHAPGYRKTKTISPEEVKQCLSETGAELPENPQEWFSILERSGSGYVTAVQAGNKQLNGLQLRELLGLRSSDFEISFENGVFCFTTLGYGHGVGLSQYGADYLARQGKNYREILEHYYVGATVQKRRL
;
A
#
# COMPACT_ATOMS: atom_id res chain seq x y z
N MET A 1 -2.99 -7.10 26.73
CA MET A 1 -1.55 -7.07 26.37
C MET A 1 -1.03 -8.30 25.61
N LYS A 2 -1.68 -9.48 25.67
CA LYS A 2 -1.26 -10.68 24.88
C LYS A 2 -1.94 -10.82 23.50
N ILE A 3 -3.04 -10.13 23.25
CA ILE A 3 -3.83 -10.22 22.01
C ILE A 3 -3.24 -9.34 20.91
N THR A 4 -2.64 -8.20 21.25
CA THR A 4 -1.93 -7.31 20.30
C THR A 4 -0.71 -7.96 19.65
N LEU A 5 -0.04 -8.91 20.35
CA LEU A 5 1.09 -9.65 19.80
C LEU A 5 0.68 -10.73 18.78
N ALA A 6 -0.52 -11.32 18.93
CA ALA A 6 -0.99 -12.36 18.00
C ALA A 6 -1.46 -11.79 16.66
N LEU A 7 -2.05 -10.57 16.65
CA LEU A 7 -2.46 -9.87 15.43
C LEU A 7 -1.26 -9.37 14.60
N ALA A 8 -0.18 -8.92 15.26
CA ALA A 8 1.05 -8.53 14.58
C ALA A 8 1.74 -9.72 13.88
N GLY A 9 1.70 -10.92 14.50
CA GLY A 9 2.28 -12.13 13.92
C GLY A 9 1.55 -12.63 12.65
N LEU A 10 0.23 -12.46 12.56
CA LEU A 10 -0.56 -12.92 11.40
C LEU A 10 -0.42 -12.00 10.18
N MET A 11 -0.30 -10.69 10.38
CA MET A 11 0.01 -9.75 9.30
C MET A 11 1.42 -9.99 8.72
N ALA A 12 2.40 -10.31 9.57
CA ALA A 12 3.76 -10.62 9.14
C ALA A 12 3.83 -11.86 8.23
N VAL A 13 3.02 -12.89 8.50
CA VAL A 13 2.98 -14.12 7.68
C VAL A 13 2.39 -13.84 6.28
N CYS A 14 1.39 -12.99 6.15
CA CYS A 14 0.83 -12.62 4.84
C CYS A 14 1.79 -11.76 4.01
N ILE A 15 2.57 -10.89 4.65
CA ILE A 15 3.57 -10.05 3.99
C ILE A 15 4.83 -10.87 3.65
N ALA A 16 5.22 -11.84 4.48
CA ALA A 16 6.37 -12.72 4.22
C ALA A 16 6.13 -13.74 3.09
N LEU A 17 4.89 -14.16 2.83
CA LEU A 17 4.56 -15.09 1.74
C LEU A 17 4.43 -14.40 0.38
N PHE A 18 4.20 -13.09 0.34
CA PHE A 18 4.06 -12.33 -0.91
C PHE A 18 5.33 -12.32 -1.77
N PRO A 19 6.55 -12.13 -1.23
CA PRO A 19 7.79 -12.24 -1.99
C PRO A 19 8.09 -13.69 -2.44
N MET A 20 7.72 -14.71 -1.66
CA MET A 20 7.86 -16.11 -2.06
C MET A 20 6.94 -16.49 -3.23
N MET A 21 5.72 -15.94 -3.28
CA MET A 21 4.81 -16.11 -4.41
C MET A 21 5.27 -15.34 -5.64
N CYS A 22 5.82 -14.13 -5.48
CA CYS A 22 6.46 -13.38 -6.55
C CYS A 22 7.68 -14.13 -7.11
N LYS A 23 8.48 -14.76 -6.27
CA LYS A 23 9.64 -15.56 -6.69
C LYS A 23 9.22 -16.79 -7.53
N ARG A 24 8.19 -17.54 -7.09
CA ARG A 24 7.66 -18.69 -7.85
C ARG A 24 6.98 -18.31 -9.17
N ASN A 25 6.29 -17.18 -9.20
CA ASN A 25 5.71 -16.67 -10.44
C ASN A 25 6.75 -16.02 -11.36
N ALA A 26 7.77 -15.36 -10.81
CA ALA A 26 8.92 -14.85 -11.56
C ALA A 26 9.71 -15.97 -12.23
N GLU A 27 9.94 -17.09 -11.54
CA GLU A 27 10.63 -18.25 -12.11
C GLU A 27 9.83 -18.89 -13.27
N LYS A 28 8.50 -18.97 -13.16
CA LYS A 28 7.64 -19.45 -14.28
C LYS A 28 7.57 -18.48 -15.45
N ILE A 29 7.57 -17.17 -15.18
CA ILE A 29 7.62 -16.12 -16.21
C ILE A 29 9.01 -16.09 -16.85
N LEU A 30 10.08 -16.26 -16.07
CA LEU A 30 11.46 -16.31 -16.57
C LEU A 30 11.66 -17.46 -17.55
N GLN A 31 11.14 -18.65 -17.27
CA GLN A 31 11.24 -19.81 -18.18
C GLN A 31 10.48 -19.59 -19.50
N ASN A 32 9.34 -18.92 -19.49
CA ASN A 32 8.61 -18.55 -20.70
C ASN A 32 9.26 -17.38 -21.46
N THR A 33 9.92 -16.45 -20.76
CA THR A 33 10.56 -15.28 -21.36
C THR A 33 11.90 -15.63 -21.99
N GLN A 34 12.63 -16.60 -21.44
CA GLN A 34 13.92 -17.04 -22.01
C GLN A 34 13.77 -17.66 -23.41
N THR A 35 12.64 -18.29 -23.70
CA THR A 35 12.38 -18.85 -25.03
C THR A 35 12.06 -17.78 -26.09
N ILE A 36 11.55 -16.62 -25.68
CA ILE A 36 11.23 -15.48 -26.54
C ILE A 36 12.44 -14.56 -26.73
N GLN A 37 13.31 -14.45 -25.71
CA GLN A 37 14.47 -13.53 -25.74
C GLN A 37 15.65 -14.03 -26.57
N GLN A 38 15.80 -15.33 -26.81
CA GLN A 38 16.88 -15.86 -27.66
C GLN A 38 16.78 -15.45 -29.13
N ASN A 39 15.61 -15.08 -29.62
CA ASN A 39 15.42 -14.66 -31.01
C ASN A 39 15.44 -13.14 -31.23
N ALA A 40 15.38 -12.33 -30.18
CA ALA A 40 15.44 -10.87 -30.27
C ALA A 40 16.85 -10.27 -30.06
N SER A 41 17.74 -11.01 -29.39
CA SER A 41 19.01 -10.47 -28.87
C SER A 41 20.12 -10.21 -29.91
N VAL A 42 19.98 -10.61 -31.15
CA VAL A 42 21.02 -10.38 -32.18
C VAL A 42 20.83 -9.03 -32.91
N ARG A 43 19.61 -8.52 -32.99
CA ARG A 43 19.35 -7.21 -33.63
C ARG A 43 19.56 -6.02 -32.71
N GLU A 44 19.28 -6.17 -31.40
CA GLU A 44 19.44 -5.08 -30.42
C GLU A 44 20.91 -4.75 -30.14
N ARG A 45 21.81 -5.74 -30.14
CA ARG A 45 23.25 -5.50 -29.87
C ARG A 45 23.95 -4.63 -30.92
N GLN A 46 23.45 -4.53 -32.14
CA GLN A 46 24.02 -3.66 -33.19
C GLN A 46 23.51 -2.21 -33.11
N GLU A 47 22.33 -1.98 -32.55
CA GLU A 47 21.80 -0.63 -32.32
C GLU A 47 22.31 -0.02 -31.01
N GLU A 48 22.54 -0.82 -29.96
CA GLU A 48 23.11 -0.33 -28.69
C GLU A 48 24.55 0.12 -28.82
N ALA A 49 25.38 -0.57 -29.63
CA ALA A 49 26.75 -0.16 -29.86
C ALA A 49 26.87 1.20 -30.58
N LYS A 50 25.88 1.58 -31.40
CA LYS A 50 25.83 2.91 -32.05
C LYS A 50 25.33 4.00 -31.09
N LYS A 51 24.44 3.68 -30.15
CA LYS A 51 23.94 4.64 -29.15
C LYS A 51 24.96 4.94 -28.07
N GLN A 52 25.80 3.95 -27.67
CA GLN A 52 26.86 4.17 -26.67
C GLN A 52 27.96 5.11 -27.18
N GLN A 53 28.33 5.05 -28.46
CA GLN A 53 29.34 5.98 -29.02
C GLN A 53 28.86 7.43 -29.13
N THR A 54 27.54 7.65 -29.22
CA THR A 54 26.95 9.00 -29.25
C THR A 54 26.81 9.58 -27.84
N ALA A 55 26.44 8.74 -26.87
CA ALA A 55 26.27 9.14 -25.46
C ALA A 55 27.60 9.52 -24.79
N GLU A 56 28.71 8.80 -25.07
CA GLU A 56 30.05 9.14 -24.53
C GLU A 56 30.62 10.48 -25.03
N LYS A 57 30.11 10.96 -26.18
CA LYS A 57 30.54 12.25 -26.74
C LYS A 57 29.76 13.42 -26.12
N GLU A 58 28.49 13.19 -25.78
CA GLU A 58 27.65 14.19 -25.10
C GLU A 58 27.93 14.30 -23.61
N GLU A 59 28.37 13.22 -22.95
CA GLU A 59 28.75 13.23 -21.52
C GLU A 59 30.03 14.05 -21.26
N LYS A 60 31.00 14.03 -22.19
CA LYS A 60 32.23 14.83 -22.07
C LYS A 60 32.03 16.33 -22.32
N GLU A 61 31.01 16.74 -23.03
CA GLU A 61 30.67 18.15 -23.21
C GLU A 61 29.80 18.71 -22.06
N SER A 62 29.08 17.85 -21.31
CA SER A 62 28.28 18.28 -20.18
C SER A 62 29.08 18.45 -18.87
N GLU A 63 30.16 17.70 -18.67
CA GLU A 63 31.02 17.82 -17.48
C GLU A 63 31.79 19.14 -17.40
N ASN A 64 32.05 19.81 -18.53
CA ASN A 64 32.78 21.11 -18.55
C ASN A 64 31.86 22.33 -18.31
N ASN A 65 30.55 22.17 -18.29
CA ASN A 65 29.59 23.26 -18.02
C ASN A 65 28.91 23.20 -16.64
N ALA A 66 29.18 22.17 -15.84
CA ALA A 66 28.49 21.92 -14.55
C ALA A 66 29.13 22.62 -13.33
N THR A 67 30.23 23.39 -13.52
CA THR A 67 30.92 24.05 -12.38
C THR A 67 30.54 25.51 -12.14
N LYS A 68 29.36 25.94 -12.60
CA LYS A 68 28.77 27.23 -12.18
C LYS A 68 27.24 27.21 -12.26
N GLY A 69 26.61 26.42 -11.46
CA GLY A 69 25.16 26.45 -11.27
C GLY A 69 24.82 26.25 -9.82
N LYS A 70 24.52 27.36 -9.14
CA LYS A 70 23.89 27.50 -7.83
C LYS A 70 23.40 26.18 -7.24
N GLU A 71 24.00 25.76 -6.10
CA GLU A 71 23.32 24.92 -5.12
C GLU A 71 21.95 25.55 -4.85
N LYS A 72 20.89 24.94 -5.39
CA LYS A 72 19.55 25.19 -4.91
C LYS A 72 19.56 24.72 -3.47
N GLU A 73 19.40 25.65 -2.52
CA GLU A 73 19.02 25.32 -1.16
C GLU A 73 17.91 24.26 -1.24
N SER A 74 18.24 23.05 -0.87
CA SER A 74 17.24 22.01 -0.58
C SER A 74 16.41 22.61 0.54
N ALA A 75 15.12 22.82 0.31
CA ALA A 75 14.21 23.27 1.36
C ALA A 75 14.40 22.34 2.56
N ASP A 76 14.91 22.88 3.66
CA ASP A 76 15.29 22.12 4.85
C ASP A 76 14.01 21.78 5.61
N TRP A 77 13.23 20.84 5.06
CA TRP A 77 11.99 20.41 5.66
C TRP A 77 12.26 19.62 6.92
N LYS A 78 11.50 19.96 7.97
CA LYS A 78 11.55 19.26 9.23
C LYS A 78 11.43 17.74 9.02
N PRO A 79 12.38 16.94 9.54
CA PRO A 79 12.31 15.48 9.43
C PRO A 79 11.09 14.93 10.16
N PHE A 80 10.63 13.75 9.78
CA PHE A 80 9.59 13.04 10.49
C PHE A 80 10.15 12.33 11.72
N ARG A 81 9.46 12.47 12.85
CA ARG A 81 9.74 11.74 14.10
C ARG A 81 8.91 10.46 14.10
N ILE A 82 9.56 9.34 13.85
CA ILE A 82 8.91 8.04 13.67
C ILE A 82 9.16 7.17 14.89
N LEU A 83 8.08 6.72 15.57
CA LEU A 83 8.18 5.71 16.61
C LEU A 83 8.36 4.33 15.96
N ASP A 84 9.55 3.78 16.10
CA ASP A 84 9.86 2.40 15.71
C ASP A 84 9.24 1.45 16.74
N ARG A 85 8.21 0.70 16.33
CA ARG A 85 7.44 -0.17 17.23
C ARG A 85 8.23 -1.38 17.73
N SER A 86 9.21 -1.84 16.97
CA SER A 86 10.04 -2.99 17.34
C SER A 86 11.04 -2.62 18.43
N SER A 87 11.66 -1.44 18.34
CA SER A 87 12.65 -0.98 19.32
C SER A 87 12.08 -0.04 20.40
N GLY A 88 10.87 0.51 20.19
CA GLY A 88 10.27 1.54 21.06
C GLY A 88 10.98 2.91 21.00
N LYS A 89 11.88 3.13 20.05
CA LYS A 89 12.66 4.37 19.90
C LYS A 89 12.05 5.30 18.86
N ILE A 90 12.14 6.60 19.14
CA ILE A 90 11.80 7.63 18.15
C ILE A 90 13.04 7.89 17.30
N ARG A 91 12.86 7.88 15.97
CA ARG A 91 13.89 8.18 14.98
C ARG A 91 13.49 9.40 14.17
N GLU A 92 14.43 10.29 13.94
CA GLU A 92 14.28 11.37 12.95
C GLU A 92 14.73 10.86 11.58
N VAL A 93 13.81 10.96 10.61
CA VAL A 93 14.03 10.48 9.24
C VAL A 93 13.74 11.63 8.28
N SER A 94 14.68 11.91 7.37
CA SER A 94 14.47 12.94 6.36
C SER A 94 13.24 12.62 5.51
N VAL A 95 12.56 13.65 5.01
CA VAL A 95 11.35 13.46 4.17
C VAL A 95 11.65 12.57 2.97
N LYS A 96 12.78 12.78 2.31
CA LYS A 96 13.20 12.01 1.13
C LYS A 96 13.46 10.54 1.45
N ASP A 97 14.19 10.27 2.55
CA ASP A 97 14.46 8.89 2.97
C ASP A 97 13.18 8.17 3.38
N TYR A 98 12.29 8.88 4.11
CA TYR A 98 11.00 8.33 4.47
C TYR A 98 10.16 7.96 3.24
N VAL A 99 9.99 8.90 2.29
CA VAL A 99 9.18 8.66 1.09
C VAL A 99 9.70 7.46 0.30
N THR A 100 11.03 7.38 0.08
CA THR A 100 11.63 6.24 -0.62
C THR A 100 11.42 4.93 0.14
N GLY A 101 11.67 4.92 1.45
CA GLY A 101 11.49 3.75 2.30
C GLY A 101 10.03 3.31 2.43
N ALA A 102 9.10 4.26 2.46
CA ALA A 102 7.66 3.98 2.48
C ALA A 102 7.20 3.29 1.19
N VAL A 103 7.59 3.81 0.02
CA VAL A 103 7.26 3.15 -1.26
C VAL A 103 7.85 1.74 -1.32
N CYS A 104 9.09 1.55 -0.86
CA CYS A 104 9.73 0.23 -0.82
C CYS A 104 8.98 -0.77 0.09
N SER A 105 8.40 -0.30 1.20
CA SER A 105 7.66 -1.16 2.13
C SER A 105 6.26 -1.50 1.64
N GLU A 106 5.62 -0.60 0.90
CA GLU A 106 4.19 -0.66 0.59
C GLU A 106 3.89 -1.23 -0.80
N MET A 107 4.73 -0.94 -1.80
CA MET A 107 4.50 -1.35 -3.18
C MET A 107 5.57 -2.28 -3.73
N PRO A 108 5.21 -3.27 -4.57
CA PRO A 108 6.19 -4.00 -5.36
C PRO A 108 6.98 -3.06 -6.28
N ALA A 109 8.30 -3.12 -6.23
CA ALA A 109 9.17 -2.31 -7.10
C ALA A 109 8.97 -2.58 -8.62
N THR A 110 8.32 -3.72 -8.94
CA THR A 110 7.94 -4.09 -10.31
C THR A 110 6.76 -3.30 -10.88
N PHE A 111 6.03 -2.54 -10.05
CA PHE A 111 4.92 -1.70 -10.51
C PHE A 111 5.40 -0.58 -11.43
N SER A 112 4.50 -0.01 -12.22
CA SER A 112 4.76 1.09 -13.15
C SER A 112 5.30 2.32 -12.40
N SER A 113 6.20 3.08 -13.03
CA SER A 113 6.79 4.28 -12.42
C SER A 113 5.73 5.27 -11.94
N GLU A 114 4.66 5.47 -12.71
CA GLU A 114 3.57 6.37 -12.33
C GLU A 114 2.80 5.90 -11.09
N ALA A 115 2.63 4.59 -10.90
CA ALA A 115 2.06 4.04 -9.67
C ALA A 115 2.99 4.25 -8.45
N LEU A 116 4.31 4.05 -8.62
CA LEU A 116 5.30 4.30 -7.58
C LEU A 116 5.34 5.79 -7.19
N LYS A 117 5.23 6.71 -8.17
CA LYS A 117 5.11 8.16 -7.93
C LYS A 117 3.82 8.50 -7.17
N ALA A 118 2.68 7.93 -7.56
CA ALA A 118 1.42 8.12 -6.85
C ALA A 118 1.52 7.67 -5.39
N GLN A 119 2.13 6.50 -5.14
CA GLN A 119 2.40 6.03 -3.78
C GLN A 119 3.35 6.96 -3.00
N ALA A 120 4.39 7.48 -3.66
CA ALA A 120 5.33 8.41 -3.03
C ALA A 120 4.63 9.70 -2.55
N VAL A 121 3.81 10.32 -3.41
CA VAL A 121 3.01 11.49 -3.05
C VAL A 121 2.02 11.16 -1.93
N SER A 122 1.34 10.00 -2.00
CA SER A 122 0.40 9.56 -0.97
C SER A 122 1.10 9.38 0.39
N ALA A 123 2.23 8.69 0.42
CA ALA A 123 3.00 8.46 1.65
C ALA A 123 3.51 9.78 2.26
N HIS A 124 4.04 10.69 1.43
CA HIS A 124 4.47 12.02 1.89
C HIS A 124 3.30 12.82 2.47
N THR A 125 2.18 12.85 1.75
CA THR A 125 0.98 13.59 2.18
C THR A 125 0.46 13.07 3.53
N TRP A 126 0.33 11.75 3.67
CA TRP A 126 -0.11 11.11 4.90
C TRP A 126 0.83 11.42 6.07
N ALA A 127 2.15 11.31 5.86
CA ALA A 127 3.13 11.60 6.90
C ALA A 127 3.08 13.07 7.34
N LEU A 128 2.94 13.99 6.38
CA LEU A 128 2.79 15.42 6.69
C LEU A 128 1.48 15.72 7.46
N TYR A 129 0.37 15.07 7.07
CA TYR A 129 -0.87 15.14 7.82
C TYR A 129 -0.67 14.69 9.27
N CYS A 130 -0.02 13.54 9.48
CA CYS A 130 0.27 13.01 10.82
C CYS A 130 1.18 13.96 11.62
N GLN A 131 2.23 14.50 11.01
CA GLN A 131 3.14 15.48 11.64
C GLN A 131 2.37 16.71 12.13
N ARG A 132 1.48 17.26 11.30
CA ARG A 132 0.64 18.42 11.70
C ARG A 132 -0.31 18.07 12.85
N GLN A 133 -0.89 16.86 12.86
CA GLN A 133 -1.75 16.43 13.97
C GLN A 133 -0.93 16.21 15.26
N ALA A 134 0.26 15.63 15.15
CA ALA A 134 1.16 15.43 16.29
C ALA A 134 1.58 16.79 16.91
N GLU A 135 1.89 17.79 16.08
CA GLU A 135 2.20 19.14 16.54
C GLU A 135 1.02 19.81 17.25
N LYS A 136 -0.19 19.73 16.67
CA LYS A 136 -1.41 20.28 17.30
C LYS A 136 -1.70 19.66 18.66
N ASN A 137 -1.39 18.37 18.82
CA ASN A 137 -1.66 17.60 20.04
C ASN A 137 -0.44 17.48 20.98
N ALA A 138 0.66 18.18 20.68
CA ALA A 138 1.93 18.14 21.43
C ALA A 138 2.46 16.72 21.66
N GLN A 139 2.40 15.85 20.63
CA GLN A 139 2.90 14.48 20.70
C GLN A 139 4.42 14.42 20.49
N ASP A 140 5.07 13.44 21.11
CA ASP A 140 6.51 13.25 21.01
C ASP A 140 6.97 12.73 19.65
N TYR A 141 6.09 12.04 18.91
CA TYR A 141 6.35 11.51 17.58
C TYR A 141 5.20 11.80 16.62
N ASP A 142 5.47 11.77 15.33
CA ASP A 142 4.50 12.13 14.30
C ASP A 142 3.61 10.92 13.94
N PHE A 143 4.20 9.75 13.81
CA PHE A 143 3.51 8.47 13.59
C PHE A 143 4.41 7.29 13.96
N SER A 144 3.85 6.09 13.95
CA SER A 144 4.61 4.86 14.21
C SER A 144 4.80 4.03 12.94
N ALA A 145 5.94 3.34 12.85
CA ALA A 145 6.24 2.36 11.82
C ALA A 145 6.88 1.10 12.45
N ASP A 146 6.97 0.03 11.68
CA ASP A 146 7.69 -1.18 12.08
C ASP A 146 8.61 -1.63 10.92
N PRO A 147 9.81 -1.04 10.84
CA PRO A 147 10.74 -1.31 9.76
C PRO A 147 11.23 -2.76 9.70
N GLU A 148 11.32 -3.47 10.85
CA GLU A 148 11.70 -4.88 10.89
C GLU A 148 10.67 -5.77 10.18
N ASN A 149 9.39 -5.43 10.31
CA ASN A 149 8.28 -6.14 9.69
C ASN A 149 7.79 -5.49 8.40
N TRP A 150 8.53 -4.55 7.83
CA TRP A 150 8.20 -3.83 6.59
C TRP A 150 6.82 -3.17 6.63
N GLN A 151 6.53 -2.45 7.70
CA GLN A 151 5.27 -1.75 7.88
C GLN A 151 5.49 -0.23 7.94
N GLY A 152 4.99 0.46 6.93
CA GLY A 152 4.96 1.91 6.82
C GLY A 152 6.27 2.57 6.39
N TYR A 153 7.44 1.93 6.60
CA TYR A 153 8.75 2.44 6.23
C TYR A 153 9.82 1.38 6.40
N VAL A 154 10.87 1.43 5.55
CA VAL A 154 12.12 0.65 5.70
C VAL A 154 13.33 1.51 5.41
N THR A 155 14.45 1.21 6.06
CA THR A 155 15.75 1.84 5.75
C THR A 155 16.33 1.26 4.47
N LYS A 156 17.30 1.97 3.89
CA LYS A 156 18.05 1.49 2.72
C LYS A 156 18.77 0.18 3.00
N GLU A 157 19.30 0.00 4.21
CA GLU A 157 19.99 -1.21 4.65
C GLU A 157 19.04 -2.40 4.71
N GLN A 158 17.87 -2.23 5.29
CA GLN A 158 16.83 -3.27 5.33
C GLN A 158 16.31 -3.61 3.92
N ALA A 159 16.13 -2.61 3.05
CA ALA A 159 15.78 -2.84 1.66
C ALA A 159 16.88 -3.61 0.93
N LYS A 160 18.18 -3.31 1.19
CA LYS A 160 19.32 -4.03 0.60
C LYS A 160 19.34 -5.50 1.03
N GLU A 161 19.11 -5.77 2.31
CA GLU A 161 19.06 -7.13 2.83
C GLU A 161 17.94 -7.93 2.18
N ARG A 162 16.75 -7.37 2.09
CA ARG A 162 15.58 -8.08 1.57
C ARG A 162 15.58 -8.24 0.05
N PHE A 163 16.00 -7.22 -0.70
CA PHE A 163 16.04 -7.30 -2.16
C PHE A 163 17.22 -8.11 -2.68
N GLY A 164 18.30 -8.27 -1.87
CA GLY A 164 19.47 -9.08 -2.22
C GLY A 164 20.07 -8.65 -3.56
N GLU A 165 20.19 -9.59 -4.50
CA GLU A 165 20.74 -9.32 -5.85
C GLU A 165 19.93 -8.31 -6.67
N TYR A 166 18.63 -8.17 -6.41
CA TYR A 166 17.76 -7.20 -7.09
C TYR A 166 17.81 -5.80 -6.48
N PHE A 167 18.61 -5.56 -5.43
CA PHE A 167 18.62 -4.29 -4.71
C PHE A 167 18.91 -3.10 -5.62
N SER A 168 19.94 -3.17 -6.46
CA SER A 168 20.31 -2.05 -7.35
C SER A 168 19.18 -1.69 -8.31
N GLU A 169 18.50 -2.68 -8.86
CA GLU A 169 17.38 -2.48 -9.78
C GLU A 169 16.16 -1.90 -9.05
N TYR A 170 15.70 -2.56 -7.99
CA TYR A 170 14.46 -2.22 -7.30
C TYR A 170 14.58 -0.91 -6.53
N TRP A 171 15.63 -0.76 -5.73
CA TRP A 171 15.92 0.49 -5.04
C TRP A 171 16.13 1.63 -6.02
N GLY A 172 16.92 1.42 -7.08
CA GLY A 172 17.17 2.43 -8.10
C GLY A 172 15.89 2.88 -8.82
N LYS A 173 14.95 1.96 -9.10
CA LYS A 173 13.66 2.30 -9.71
C LYS A 173 12.77 3.09 -8.76
N VAL A 174 12.63 2.63 -7.50
CA VAL A 174 11.82 3.33 -6.49
C VAL A 174 12.41 4.70 -6.17
N SER A 175 13.72 4.79 -5.97
CA SER A 175 14.38 6.07 -5.68
C SER A 175 14.17 7.09 -6.80
N ARG A 176 14.31 6.70 -8.07
CA ARG A 176 14.04 7.62 -9.19
C ARG A 176 12.60 8.11 -9.19
N ALA A 177 11.63 7.20 -8.99
CA ALA A 177 10.22 7.60 -8.92
C ALA A 177 9.95 8.56 -7.75
N ALA A 178 10.53 8.29 -6.57
CA ALA A 178 10.41 9.16 -5.41
C ALA A 178 11.12 10.50 -5.64
N ASP A 179 12.33 10.51 -6.21
CA ASP A 179 13.12 11.73 -6.48
C ASP A 179 12.41 12.73 -7.40
N GLU A 180 11.56 12.25 -8.31
CA GLU A 180 10.80 13.12 -9.20
C GLU A 180 9.65 13.85 -8.49
N VAL A 181 9.12 13.31 -7.39
CA VAL A 181 7.87 13.79 -6.76
C VAL A 181 7.94 14.02 -5.24
N TRP A 182 9.08 13.81 -4.59
CA TRP A 182 9.20 13.89 -3.13
C TRP A 182 8.82 15.26 -2.53
N GLU A 183 8.85 16.33 -3.33
CA GLU A 183 8.39 17.67 -2.95
C GLU A 183 6.87 17.84 -3.07
N GLU A 184 6.15 16.88 -3.62
CA GLU A 184 4.74 17.01 -3.92
C GLU A 184 3.86 16.34 -2.87
N ILE A 185 2.68 16.96 -2.66
CA ILE A 185 1.65 16.49 -1.75
C ILE A 185 0.27 16.64 -2.40
N ALA A 186 -0.67 15.82 -1.97
CA ALA A 186 -2.08 15.98 -2.29
C ALA A 186 -2.76 16.88 -1.23
N VAL A 187 -3.50 17.88 -1.69
CA VAL A 187 -4.18 18.84 -0.83
C VAL A 187 -5.65 18.94 -1.18
N ASP A 188 -6.46 19.36 -0.21
CA ASP A 188 -7.87 19.71 -0.41
C ASP A 188 -8.05 21.11 -1.01
N SER A 189 -9.30 21.59 -1.06
CA SER A 189 -9.65 22.92 -1.57
C SER A 189 -9.05 24.09 -0.77
N ASP A 190 -8.71 23.86 0.50
CA ASP A 190 -8.13 24.85 1.39
C ASP A 190 -6.60 24.85 1.33
N GLY A 191 -6.01 23.95 0.55
CA GLY A 191 -4.56 23.76 0.41
C GLY A 191 -3.93 22.98 1.56
N GLU A 192 -4.75 22.31 2.39
CA GLU A 192 -4.29 21.46 3.49
C GLU A 192 -4.04 20.02 3.03
N PRO A 193 -2.99 19.35 3.56
CA PRO A 193 -2.75 17.95 3.26
C PRO A 193 -3.95 17.08 3.61
N ILE A 194 -4.40 16.26 2.67
CA ILE A 194 -5.50 15.31 2.90
C ILE A 194 -5.04 14.12 3.76
N VAL A 195 -6.00 13.35 4.28
CA VAL A 195 -5.74 11.99 4.79
C VAL A 195 -5.51 11.07 3.59
N ALA A 196 -4.27 10.99 3.11
CA ALA A 196 -3.94 10.21 1.92
C ALA A 196 -3.85 8.72 2.22
N ALA A 197 -4.99 8.10 2.54
CA ALA A 197 -5.09 6.67 2.82
C ALA A 197 -4.90 5.83 1.55
N TYR A 198 -4.28 4.66 1.70
CA TYR A 198 -4.08 3.70 0.62
C TYR A 198 -4.18 2.26 1.12
N HIS A 199 -4.46 1.34 0.22
CA HIS A 199 -4.59 -0.08 0.50
C HIS A 199 -4.14 -0.91 -0.71
N ALA A 200 -3.95 -2.22 -0.51
CA ALA A 200 -3.38 -3.06 -1.56
C ALA A 200 -4.35 -3.25 -2.74
N ILE A 201 -5.55 -3.78 -2.50
CA ILE A 201 -6.51 -4.17 -3.54
C ILE A 201 -7.92 -3.83 -3.04
N SER A 202 -8.70 -3.06 -3.79
CA SER A 202 -10.13 -2.86 -3.51
C SER A 202 -10.98 -4.04 -3.99
N SER A 203 -12.26 -4.04 -3.67
CA SER A 203 -13.20 -5.03 -4.21
C SER A 203 -13.73 -4.70 -5.62
N GLY A 204 -13.08 -3.77 -6.34
CA GLY A 204 -13.48 -3.25 -7.66
C GLY A 204 -14.01 -1.83 -7.58
N ARG A 205 -14.32 -1.34 -6.38
CA ARG A 205 -14.62 0.04 -6.04
C ARG A 205 -14.08 0.34 -4.65
N THR A 206 -13.50 1.53 -4.45
CA THR A 206 -13.02 1.93 -3.12
C THR A 206 -14.19 2.28 -2.21
N GLU A 207 -13.92 2.32 -0.89
CA GLU A 207 -14.93 2.63 0.12
C GLU A 207 -14.74 4.05 0.67
N SER A 208 -15.81 4.62 1.23
CA SER A 208 -15.73 5.91 1.90
C SER A 208 -15.06 5.81 3.27
N ALA A 209 -14.38 6.88 3.68
CA ALA A 209 -13.85 6.99 5.04
C ALA A 209 -14.95 6.94 6.10
N GLU A 210 -16.13 7.48 5.80
CA GLU A 210 -17.28 7.48 6.69
C GLU A 210 -17.75 6.05 7.03
N ASN A 211 -17.87 5.18 6.04
CA ASN A 211 -18.31 3.79 6.25
C ASN A 211 -17.28 2.94 6.99
N VAL A 212 -16.00 3.25 6.85
CA VAL A 212 -14.93 2.45 7.46
C VAL A 212 -14.54 2.99 8.84
N TRP A 213 -14.44 4.32 8.99
CA TRP A 213 -13.92 4.95 10.22
C TRP A 213 -14.95 5.79 10.98
N GLY A 214 -16.18 5.92 10.45
CA GLY A 214 -17.26 6.67 11.08
C GLY A 214 -17.16 8.19 10.94
N ASN A 215 -16.13 8.70 10.21
CA ASN A 215 -15.92 10.12 9.98
C ASN A 215 -15.73 10.39 8.48
N ALA A 216 -16.57 11.25 7.92
CA ALA A 216 -16.45 11.66 6.53
C ALA A 216 -15.15 12.44 6.30
N GLN A 217 -14.47 12.14 5.19
CA GLN A 217 -13.31 12.88 4.69
C GLN A 217 -13.61 13.30 3.24
N SER A 218 -13.51 14.58 2.94
CA SER A 218 -13.97 15.15 1.67
C SER A 218 -13.41 14.46 0.42
N CYS A 219 -12.14 14.04 0.48
CA CYS A 219 -11.43 13.42 -0.65
C CYS A 219 -11.43 11.88 -0.62
N LEU A 220 -11.99 11.25 0.42
CA LEU A 220 -12.03 9.80 0.59
C LEU A 220 -13.45 9.25 0.40
N VAL A 221 -13.93 9.40 -0.82
CA VAL A 221 -15.24 8.89 -1.28
C VAL A 221 -15.03 7.70 -2.24
N PRO A 222 -16.06 6.88 -2.51
CA PRO A 222 -15.94 5.73 -3.39
C PRO A 222 -15.53 6.11 -4.82
N ALA A 223 -14.43 5.53 -5.30
CA ALA A 223 -13.93 5.66 -6.66
C ALA A 223 -13.94 4.30 -7.38
N ASP A 224 -14.07 4.30 -8.72
CA ASP A 224 -13.94 3.08 -9.51
C ASP A 224 -12.52 2.52 -9.40
N SER A 225 -12.41 1.23 -9.21
CA SER A 225 -11.16 0.49 -9.18
C SER A 225 -11.32 -0.90 -9.80
N SER A 226 -12.14 -0.96 -10.86
CA SER A 226 -12.48 -2.20 -11.56
C SER A 226 -11.28 -2.98 -12.06
N GLY A 227 -10.12 -2.31 -12.28
CA GLY A 227 -8.85 -2.96 -12.62
C GLY A 227 -8.31 -3.91 -11.54
N ASP A 228 -8.73 -3.75 -10.29
CA ASP A 228 -8.31 -4.58 -9.16
C ASP A 228 -8.70 -6.06 -9.29
N ILE A 229 -9.73 -6.37 -10.08
CA ILE A 229 -10.15 -7.75 -10.35
C ILE A 229 -9.03 -8.59 -10.99
N HIS A 230 -8.08 -7.95 -11.64
CA HIS A 230 -6.91 -8.60 -12.26
C HIS A 230 -5.74 -8.79 -11.29
N ALA A 231 -5.84 -8.27 -10.07
CA ALA A 231 -4.77 -8.35 -9.08
C ALA A 231 -4.60 -9.79 -8.57
N PRO A 232 -3.36 -10.29 -8.43
CA PRO A 232 -3.12 -11.59 -7.84
C PRO A 232 -3.70 -11.68 -6.42
N GLY A 233 -4.59 -12.66 -6.20
CA GLY A 233 -5.23 -12.85 -4.90
C GLY A 233 -6.36 -11.87 -4.62
N TYR A 234 -6.95 -11.23 -5.66
CA TYR A 234 -8.17 -10.44 -5.56
C TYR A 234 -9.29 -11.18 -4.80
N ARG A 235 -9.54 -12.44 -5.14
CA ARG A 235 -10.48 -13.31 -4.43
C ARG A 235 -9.71 -14.35 -3.60
N LYS A 236 -10.02 -14.45 -2.30
CA LYS A 236 -9.41 -15.42 -1.38
C LYS A 236 -10.42 -15.96 -0.40
N THR A 237 -10.39 -17.28 -0.18
CA THR A 237 -11.16 -17.94 0.86
C THR A 237 -10.25 -18.31 2.04
N LYS A 238 -10.70 -17.99 3.25
CA LYS A 238 -10.13 -18.43 4.52
C LYS A 238 -11.11 -19.38 5.18
N THR A 239 -10.66 -20.58 5.53
CA THR A 239 -11.43 -21.55 6.30
C THR A 239 -11.07 -21.43 7.78
N ILE A 240 -12.08 -21.44 8.66
CA ILE A 240 -11.91 -21.29 10.12
C ILE A 240 -12.84 -22.31 10.79
N SER A 241 -12.33 -23.06 11.75
CA SER A 241 -13.16 -24.00 12.52
C SER A 241 -14.13 -23.28 13.45
N PRO A 242 -15.25 -23.90 13.84
CA PRO A 242 -16.17 -23.33 14.81
C PRO A 242 -15.49 -22.96 16.13
N GLU A 243 -14.55 -23.75 16.59
CA GLU A 243 -13.79 -23.53 17.82
C GLU A 243 -12.94 -22.25 17.72
N GLU A 244 -12.22 -22.05 16.60
CA GLU A 244 -11.45 -20.84 16.35
C GLU A 244 -12.34 -19.60 16.23
N VAL A 245 -13.51 -19.70 15.55
CA VAL A 245 -14.48 -18.62 15.49
C VAL A 245 -14.97 -18.22 16.88
N LYS A 246 -15.36 -19.21 17.73
CA LYS A 246 -15.74 -18.94 19.14
C LYS A 246 -14.65 -18.22 19.90
N GLN A 247 -13.40 -18.66 19.72
CA GLN A 247 -12.25 -18.02 20.36
C GLN A 247 -12.08 -16.57 19.90
N CYS A 248 -12.17 -16.30 18.60
CA CYS A 248 -12.06 -14.96 18.05
C CYS A 248 -13.19 -14.02 18.52
N LEU A 249 -14.40 -14.54 18.69
CA LEU A 249 -15.57 -13.77 19.14
C LEU A 249 -15.70 -13.66 20.66
N SER A 250 -14.88 -14.37 21.44
CA SER A 250 -15.04 -14.46 22.90
C SER A 250 -15.08 -13.12 23.63
N GLU A 251 -14.29 -12.15 23.16
CA GLU A 251 -14.23 -10.80 23.78
C GLU A 251 -15.41 -9.90 23.39
N THR A 252 -16.19 -10.27 22.38
CA THR A 252 -17.38 -9.50 21.94
C THR A 252 -18.59 -9.72 22.86
N GLY A 253 -18.57 -10.78 23.66
CA GLY A 253 -19.72 -11.24 24.44
C GLY A 253 -20.85 -11.79 23.55
N ALA A 254 -20.53 -12.30 22.36
CA ALA A 254 -21.51 -12.94 21.49
C ALA A 254 -21.90 -14.31 22.02
N GLU A 255 -23.20 -14.55 22.17
CA GLU A 255 -23.80 -15.85 22.45
C GLU A 255 -24.15 -16.50 21.11
N LEU A 256 -23.52 -17.64 20.82
CA LEU A 256 -23.66 -18.33 19.56
C LEU A 256 -24.68 -19.48 19.67
N PRO A 257 -25.58 -19.66 18.71
CA PRO A 257 -26.49 -20.81 18.65
C PRO A 257 -25.73 -22.14 18.66
N GLU A 258 -26.41 -23.24 18.99
CA GLU A 258 -25.83 -24.58 18.94
C GLU A 258 -25.45 -24.97 17.49
N ASN A 259 -26.30 -24.60 16.52
CA ASN A 259 -26.04 -24.87 15.12
C ASN A 259 -25.11 -23.81 14.51
N PRO A 260 -23.89 -24.16 14.08
CA PRO A 260 -22.97 -23.19 13.50
C PRO A 260 -23.49 -22.49 12.24
N GLN A 261 -24.38 -23.10 11.49
CA GLN A 261 -24.98 -22.50 10.28
C GLN A 261 -25.79 -21.24 10.58
N GLU A 262 -26.20 -21.02 11.84
CA GLU A 262 -26.99 -19.89 12.30
C GLU A 262 -26.14 -18.77 12.92
N TRP A 263 -24.80 -18.94 12.98
CA TRP A 263 -23.96 -17.99 13.70
C TRP A 263 -23.84 -16.64 13.01
N PHE A 264 -23.86 -16.61 11.66
CA PHE A 264 -23.64 -15.40 10.91
C PHE A 264 -24.75 -15.10 9.91
N SER A 265 -25.13 -13.81 9.83
CA SER A 265 -25.99 -13.28 8.77
C SER A 265 -25.48 -11.89 8.38
N ILE A 266 -25.18 -11.69 7.10
CA ILE A 266 -24.86 -10.36 6.58
C ILE A 266 -26.15 -9.57 6.51
N LEU A 267 -26.21 -8.44 7.25
CA LEU A 267 -27.41 -7.61 7.36
C LEU A 267 -27.39 -6.47 6.34
N GLU A 268 -26.20 -5.86 6.10
CA GLU A 268 -26.07 -4.68 5.26
C GLU A 268 -24.72 -4.63 4.56
N ARG A 269 -24.73 -4.06 3.35
CA ARG A 269 -23.54 -3.71 2.56
C ARG A 269 -23.60 -2.27 2.11
N SER A 270 -22.43 -1.64 1.97
CA SER A 270 -22.31 -0.32 1.36
C SER A 270 -22.58 -0.37 -0.15
N GLY A 271 -22.69 0.80 -0.76
CA GLY A 271 -22.78 0.93 -2.22
C GLY A 271 -21.55 0.44 -2.98
N SER A 272 -20.43 0.22 -2.29
CA SER A 272 -19.19 -0.36 -2.82
C SER A 272 -19.06 -1.87 -2.59
N GLY A 273 -20.04 -2.51 -1.93
CA GLY A 273 -20.08 -3.95 -1.69
C GLY A 273 -19.54 -4.41 -0.34
N TYR A 274 -18.88 -3.52 0.41
CA TYR A 274 -18.30 -3.86 1.71
C TYR A 274 -19.40 -4.10 2.76
N VAL A 275 -19.22 -5.10 3.62
CA VAL A 275 -20.16 -5.41 4.71
C VAL A 275 -20.07 -4.28 5.74
N THR A 276 -21.20 -3.61 5.97
CA THR A 276 -21.36 -2.56 6.98
C THR A 276 -22.00 -3.07 8.26
N ALA A 277 -22.84 -4.10 8.15
CA ALA A 277 -23.43 -4.75 9.31
C ALA A 277 -23.53 -6.28 9.12
N VAL A 278 -23.14 -7.03 10.14
CA VAL A 278 -23.17 -8.49 10.20
C VAL A 278 -23.62 -8.94 11.58
N GLN A 279 -24.61 -9.85 11.63
CA GLN A 279 -25.00 -10.54 12.85
C GLN A 279 -24.00 -11.64 13.15
N ALA A 280 -23.53 -11.72 14.43
CA ALA A 280 -22.70 -12.80 14.95
C ALA A 280 -23.34 -13.30 16.26
N GLY A 281 -24.09 -14.40 16.21
CA GLY A 281 -24.94 -14.86 17.31
C GLY A 281 -25.97 -13.78 17.68
N ASN A 282 -26.00 -13.37 18.95
CA ASN A 282 -26.87 -12.31 19.46
C ASN A 282 -26.27 -10.88 19.33
N LYS A 283 -25.08 -10.71 18.72
CA LYS A 283 -24.41 -9.41 18.55
C LYS A 283 -24.41 -8.96 17.09
N GLN A 284 -24.57 -7.68 16.90
CA GLN A 284 -24.30 -7.03 15.62
C GLN A 284 -22.90 -6.41 15.65
N LEU A 285 -22.09 -6.71 14.66
CA LEU A 285 -20.76 -6.15 14.41
C LEU A 285 -20.74 -5.40 13.09
N ASN A 286 -19.82 -4.50 12.88
CA ASN A 286 -19.54 -4.01 11.54
C ASN A 286 -18.52 -4.93 10.81
N GLY A 287 -18.47 -4.82 9.48
CA GLY A 287 -17.60 -5.68 8.67
C GLY A 287 -16.11 -5.53 8.98
N LEU A 288 -15.66 -4.31 9.36
CA LEU A 288 -14.27 -4.07 9.76
C LEU A 288 -13.95 -4.80 11.07
N GLN A 289 -14.84 -4.74 12.06
CA GLN A 289 -14.67 -5.47 13.33
C GLN A 289 -14.55 -6.99 13.08
N LEU A 290 -15.45 -7.56 12.28
CA LEU A 290 -15.38 -8.99 11.99
C LEU A 290 -14.13 -9.35 11.18
N ARG A 291 -13.73 -8.49 10.23
CA ARG A 291 -12.46 -8.64 9.50
C ARG A 291 -11.27 -8.71 10.44
N GLU A 292 -11.19 -7.82 11.41
CA GLU A 292 -10.08 -7.76 12.38
C GLU A 292 -10.06 -8.98 13.31
N LEU A 293 -11.22 -9.32 13.87
CA LEU A 293 -11.38 -10.48 14.78
C LEU A 293 -10.98 -11.79 14.11
N LEU A 294 -11.41 -12.00 12.88
CA LEU A 294 -11.15 -13.23 12.12
C LEU A 294 -9.89 -13.18 11.24
N GLY A 295 -9.17 -12.05 11.21
CA GLY A 295 -8.00 -11.84 10.37
C GLY A 295 -8.32 -12.02 8.89
N LEU A 296 -9.43 -11.47 8.40
CA LEU A 296 -9.83 -11.50 6.99
C LEU A 296 -9.06 -10.44 6.20
N ARG A 297 -8.93 -10.64 4.90
CA ARG A 297 -8.20 -9.73 4.02
C ARG A 297 -8.94 -8.42 3.76
N SER A 298 -10.26 -8.48 3.64
CA SER A 298 -11.14 -7.36 3.33
C SER A 298 -12.42 -7.47 4.14
N SER A 299 -13.16 -6.37 4.29
CA SER A 299 -14.54 -6.35 4.77
C SER A 299 -15.58 -6.55 3.67
N ASP A 300 -15.18 -6.72 2.41
CA ASP A 300 -16.05 -7.31 1.39
C ASP A 300 -15.85 -8.83 1.40
N PHE A 301 -16.79 -9.53 2.06
CA PHE A 301 -16.72 -10.98 2.23
C PHE A 301 -18.08 -11.65 2.11
N GLU A 302 -18.06 -12.90 1.70
CA GLU A 302 -19.16 -13.86 1.78
C GLU A 302 -18.84 -14.91 2.84
N ILE A 303 -19.89 -15.46 3.48
CA ILE A 303 -19.78 -16.48 4.53
C ILE A 303 -20.57 -17.70 4.10
N SER A 304 -19.94 -18.88 4.13
CA SER A 304 -20.62 -20.17 4.04
C SER A 304 -20.11 -21.11 5.14
N PHE A 305 -20.91 -22.14 5.44
CA PHE A 305 -20.51 -23.22 6.36
C PHE A 305 -20.60 -24.53 5.64
N GLU A 306 -19.46 -25.14 5.37
CA GLU A 306 -19.34 -26.34 4.55
C GLU A 306 -18.36 -27.32 5.19
N ASN A 307 -18.69 -28.62 5.18
CA ASN A 307 -17.83 -29.68 5.70
C ASN A 307 -17.36 -29.43 7.16
N GLY A 308 -18.20 -28.79 7.98
CA GLY A 308 -17.90 -28.55 9.39
C GLY A 308 -17.00 -27.34 9.66
N VAL A 309 -16.69 -26.51 8.66
CA VAL A 309 -15.90 -25.29 8.81
C VAL A 309 -16.57 -24.08 8.16
N PHE A 310 -16.27 -22.89 8.68
CA PHE A 310 -16.65 -21.65 8.05
C PHE A 310 -15.72 -21.31 6.90
N CYS A 311 -16.27 -20.91 5.76
CA CYS A 311 -15.55 -20.40 4.60
C CYS A 311 -15.86 -18.91 4.44
N PHE A 312 -14.86 -18.06 4.68
CA PHE A 312 -14.93 -16.61 4.44
C PHE A 312 -14.25 -16.31 3.12
N THR A 313 -15.02 -15.96 2.09
CA THR A 313 -14.47 -15.58 0.78
C THR A 313 -14.44 -14.06 0.68
N THR A 314 -13.24 -13.48 0.66
CA THR A 314 -13.01 -12.03 0.58
C THR A 314 -12.69 -11.59 -0.83
N LEU A 315 -13.16 -10.40 -1.23
CA LEU A 315 -12.72 -9.65 -2.40
C LEU A 315 -11.82 -8.50 -1.95
N GLY A 316 -10.68 -8.33 -2.62
CA GLY A 316 -9.70 -7.29 -2.28
C GLY A 316 -8.78 -7.62 -1.10
N TYR A 317 -7.98 -6.62 -0.71
CA TYR A 317 -7.04 -6.71 0.40
C TYR A 317 -6.76 -5.31 0.99
N GLY A 318 -7.16 -5.10 2.22
CA GLY A 318 -7.02 -3.85 2.96
C GLY A 318 -8.36 -3.30 3.42
N HIS A 319 -8.36 -2.03 3.84
CA HIS A 319 -9.56 -1.33 4.33
C HIS A 319 -10.44 -0.76 3.21
N GLY A 320 -9.95 -0.71 1.98
CA GLY A 320 -10.71 -0.27 0.81
C GLY A 320 -10.78 1.24 0.60
N VAL A 321 -10.27 2.08 1.50
CA VAL A 321 -10.39 3.56 1.43
C VAL A 321 -9.22 4.18 0.68
N GLY A 322 -9.48 5.16 -0.18
CA GLY A 322 -8.49 5.93 -0.91
C GLY A 322 -7.79 5.15 -2.02
N LEU A 323 -6.48 5.34 -2.20
CA LEU A 323 -5.74 4.78 -3.32
C LEU A 323 -5.60 3.26 -3.23
N SER A 324 -6.07 2.53 -4.26
CA SER A 324 -5.72 1.13 -4.45
C SER A 324 -4.36 1.02 -5.13
N GLN A 325 -3.42 0.29 -4.53
CA GLN A 325 -2.07 0.13 -5.05
C GLN A 325 -2.04 -0.65 -6.38
N TYR A 326 -2.79 -1.76 -6.47
CA TYR A 326 -2.93 -2.51 -7.72
C TYR A 326 -3.76 -1.76 -8.75
N GLY A 327 -4.80 -1.05 -8.32
CA GLY A 327 -5.58 -0.18 -9.19
C GLY A 327 -4.75 0.98 -9.77
N ALA A 328 -3.85 1.56 -8.98
CA ALA A 328 -2.90 2.56 -9.46
C ALA A 328 -1.95 2.00 -10.53
N ASP A 329 -1.42 0.78 -10.34
CA ASP A 329 -0.58 0.13 -11.35
C ASP A 329 -1.38 -0.21 -12.63
N TYR A 330 -2.64 -0.64 -12.46
CA TYR A 330 -3.53 -0.86 -13.60
C TYR A 330 -3.76 0.42 -14.40
N LEU A 331 -4.12 1.54 -13.74
CA LEU A 331 -4.33 2.83 -14.39
C LEU A 331 -3.05 3.36 -15.05
N ALA A 332 -1.90 3.21 -14.41
CA ALA A 332 -0.59 3.56 -14.99
C ALA A 332 -0.31 2.79 -16.29
N ARG A 333 -0.63 1.50 -16.31
CA ARG A 333 -0.51 0.65 -17.53
C ARG A 333 -1.51 1.04 -18.63
N GLN A 334 -2.61 1.72 -18.28
CA GLN A 334 -3.54 2.32 -19.23
C GLN A 334 -3.10 3.72 -19.70
N GLY A 335 -1.90 4.18 -19.31
CA GLY A 335 -1.33 5.45 -19.73
C GLY A 335 -1.65 6.64 -18.84
N LYS A 336 -2.27 6.43 -17.66
CA LYS A 336 -2.49 7.48 -16.68
C LYS A 336 -1.19 7.85 -15.97
N ASN A 337 -0.92 9.15 -15.84
CA ASN A 337 0.17 9.65 -15.02
C ASN A 337 -0.21 9.68 -13.52
N TYR A 338 0.78 9.86 -12.64
CA TYR A 338 0.58 9.80 -11.18
C TYR A 338 -0.42 10.86 -10.66
N ARG A 339 -0.52 12.05 -11.28
CA ARG A 339 -1.50 13.09 -10.89
C ARG A 339 -2.91 12.65 -11.21
N GLU A 340 -3.15 12.14 -12.42
CA GLU A 340 -4.44 11.60 -12.82
C GLU A 340 -4.85 10.41 -11.95
N ILE A 341 -3.90 9.57 -11.51
CA ILE A 341 -4.14 8.45 -10.58
C ILE A 341 -4.55 8.98 -9.20
N LEU A 342 -3.84 9.97 -8.67
CA LEU A 342 -4.14 10.56 -7.37
C LEU A 342 -5.50 11.27 -7.36
N GLU A 343 -5.78 12.07 -8.37
CA GLU A 343 -7.06 12.79 -8.53
C GLU A 343 -8.24 11.83 -8.74
N HIS A 344 -7.99 10.66 -9.32
CA HIS A 344 -8.98 9.60 -9.46
C HIS A 344 -9.39 9.00 -8.11
N TYR A 345 -8.41 8.71 -7.24
CA TYR A 345 -8.67 8.07 -5.94
C TYR A 345 -8.95 9.06 -4.80
N TYR A 346 -8.40 10.26 -4.86
CA TYR A 346 -8.63 11.34 -3.91
C TYR A 346 -9.49 12.42 -4.57
N VAL A 347 -10.79 12.13 -4.64
CA VAL A 347 -11.76 12.95 -5.40
C VAL A 347 -11.80 14.38 -4.85
N GLY A 348 -11.52 15.35 -5.72
CA GLY A 348 -11.48 16.78 -5.36
C GLY A 348 -10.15 17.25 -4.76
N ALA A 349 -9.19 16.36 -4.53
CA ALA A 349 -7.82 16.77 -4.17
C ALA A 349 -7.04 17.22 -5.40
N THR A 350 -6.01 18.02 -5.18
CA THR A 350 -5.04 18.45 -6.20
C THR A 350 -3.62 18.17 -5.73
N VAL A 351 -2.72 17.87 -6.69
CA VAL A 351 -1.31 17.63 -6.38
C VAL A 351 -0.51 18.90 -6.63
N GLN A 352 0.19 19.36 -5.60
CA GLN A 352 1.02 20.56 -5.68
C GLN A 352 2.36 20.37 -4.94
N LYS A 353 3.33 21.23 -5.23
CA LYS A 353 4.56 21.27 -4.44
C LYS A 353 4.24 21.73 -3.02
N ARG A 354 4.81 21.01 -2.03
CA ARG A 354 4.73 21.40 -0.62
C ARG A 354 5.34 22.80 -0.45
N ARG A 355 4.60 23.70 0.17
CA ARG A 355 5.11 25.01 0.60
C ARG A 355 5.75 24.88 1.98
N LEU A 356 6.84 25.63 2.20
CA LEU A 356 7.51 25.74 3.50
C LEU A 356 6.61 26.44 4.52
#